data_06399069b1bc2f818cdfec02e7cfa62e
#
_entry.id   06399069b1bc2f818cdfec02e7cfa62e
#
_cell.length_a   1.000
_cell.length_b   1.000
_cell.length_c   1.000
_cell.angle_alpha   90.00
_cell.angle_beta   90.00
_cell.angle_gamma   90.00
#
_symmetry.space_group_name_H-M   'P 1'
#
loop_
_entity.id
_entity.type
_entity.pdbx_description
1 polymer ?
#
loop_
_entity_poly.entity_id
_entity_poly.type
_entity_poly.pdbx_seq_one_letter_code
_entity_poly.pdbx_strand_id
1 'polypeptide(L)'
;GPEDAVNASGANVRTGSSCSPQTVWSYLLPIKALDVFRERLNSPLPFSPYDGNLTAKMLGAGEANEENATEPLPDEVIATLIDCARRYIEHYAPTVLAMREEMHEFWDDGRADFPGWKTSPGTCPETGITWMPDRKKAAHHLYREELGHLVAACLIVILYLSGMRSGEASNLGSDCLDRPVDRATGLRDRWRISGIPLKKRGKGKEGKPPPVEWVVPDIVAQAVQMLQKLLAPYRAMHGSDLLMLSKDALRKPKSRDRKLLRSSKTGYPLSVTSIGSLINLFYERARWQRDAIAQTDPSLTQAPDYHIKPSQFRRTLARFIARQPFGIIAGRLQYHHVSTAVFEGYAGSISDTFALDVEDERILAGIDILEEMRSDARAGWRAGPGASRVLAEWENVREVGLASAVVDTSSKGAVLDNSVRKLVQTVHVGSLSYCVFNVSNALCLTEQEKSSPGASPAISMCSPDKCANSVIAPCHVPKWQGLLDEVRRLSGTARSGPQ
;
A
#
# COMPACT_ATOMS: atom_id res chain seq x y z
N GLY A 1 27.01 26.35 -3.42
CA GLY A 1 27.34 27.59 -2.73
C GLY A 1 27.10 27.43 -1.22
N PRO A 2 27.55 28.35 -0.35
CA PRO A 2 27.40 28.23 1.11
C PRO A 2 25.96 28.17 1.56
N GLU A 3 25.02 28.48 0.70
CA GLU A 3 23.58 28.52 0.97
C GLU A 3 22.92 27.13 1.06
N ASP A 4 23.60 26.07 0.63
CA ASP A 4 23.10 24.68 0.70
C ASP A 4 23.77 23.90 1.83
N ALA A 5 24.57 24.57 2.66
CA ALA A 5 25.23 23.93 3.78
C ALA A 5 24.25 23.62 4.92
N VAL A 6 24.41 22.47 5.54
CA VAL A 6 23.74 22.11 6.81
C VAL A 6 24.54 22.70 7.96
N ASN A 7 23.89 23.30 8.93
CA ASN A 7 24.54 23.78 10.15
C ASN A 7 25.03 22.61 11.04
N ALA A 8 25.78 22.90 12.08
CA ALA A 8 26.33 21.88 12.98
C ALA A 8 25.27 21.01 13.69
N SER A 9 24.01 21.44 13.73
CA SER A 9 22.87 20.66 14.26
C SER A 9 22.13 19.86 13.18
N GLY A 10 22.61 19.87 11.92
CA GLY A 10 21.96 19.18 10.82
C GLY A 10 20.72 19.87 10.24
N ALA A 11 20.49 21.14 10.57
CA ALA A 11 19.39 21.91 9.99
C ALA A 11 19.72 22.41 8.58
N ASN A 12 18.75 22.35 7.68
CA ASN A 12 18.85 22.97 6.37
C ASN A 12 18.77 24.49 6.53
N VAL A 13 19.85 25.19 6.15
CA VAL A 13 19.97 26.65 6.33
C VAL A 13 18.86 27.41 5.60
N ARG A 14 18.33 26.89 4.48
CA ARG A 14 17.25 27.53 3.72
C ARG A 14 15.87 27.39 4.35
N THR A 15 15.58 26.22 4.96
CA THR A 15 14.24 25.91 5.44
C THR A 15 14.12 25.90 6.96
N GLY A 16 15.23 25.96 7.70
CA GLY A 16 15.24 25.83 9.15
C GLY A 16 14.82 24.44 9.66
N SER A 17 14.54 23.49 8.76
CA SER A 17 14.17 22.12 9.13
C SER A 17 15.41 21.28 9.38
N SER A 18 15.39 20.43 10.41
CA SER A 18 16.46 19.47 10.69
C SER A 18 16.49 18.38 9.62
N CYS A 19 17.68 18.09 9.08
CA CYS A 19 17.90 16.94 8.21
C CYS A 19 17.96 15.65 9.02
N SER A 20 17.43 14.56 8.48
CA SER A 20 17.61 13.25 9.12
C SER A 20 19.10 12.85 9.13
N PRO A 21 19.55 12.09 10.13
CA PRO A 21 20.94 11.58 10.18
C PRO A 21 21.34 10.84 8.89
N GLN A 22 20.43 10.09 8.29
CA GLN A 22 20.65 9.40 7.02
C GLN A 22 20.83 10.37 5.86
N THR A 23 20.11 11.49 5.84
CA THR A 23 20.29 12.54 4.82
C THR A 23 21.66 13.19 4.96
N VAL A 24 22.06 13.56 6.18
CA VAL A 24 23.40 14.12 6.45
C VAL A 24 24.48 13.14 6.01
N TRP A 25 24.35 11.86 6.37
CA TRP A 25 25.26 10.81 5.93
C TRP A 25 25.39 10.73 4.41
N SER A 26 24.27 10.81 3.69
CA SER A 26 24.26 10.76 2.23
C SER A 26 25.03 11.92 1.59
N TYR A 27 24.98 13.12 2.17
CA TYR A 27 25.75 14.26 1.71
C TYR A 27 27.25 14.16 2.03
N LEU A 28 27.59 13.51 3.13
CA LEU A 28 29.01 13.36 3.54
C LEU A 28 29.67 12.15 2.87
N LEU A 29 28.93 11.20 2.36
CA LEU A 29 29.45 10.00 1.73
C LEU A 29 30.37 10.27 0.51
N PRO A 30 30.08 11.21 -0.41
CA PRO A 30 30.99 11.58 -1.49
C PRO A 30 32.32 12.16 -0.97
N ILE A 31 32.29 12.99 0.08
CA ILE A 31 33.49 13.57 0.69
C ILE A 31 34.34 12.47 1.29
N LYS A 32 33.75 11.53 1.99
CA LYS A 32 34.42 10.33 2.51
C LYS A 32 35.03 9.49 1.39
N ALA A 33 34.33 9.32 0.29
CA ALA A 33 34.86 8.58 -0.87
C ALA A 33 36.09 9.26 -1.46
N LEU A 34 36.09 10.58 -1.58
CA LEU A 34 37.28 11.33 -2.03
C LEU A 34 38.46 11.16 -1.09
N ASP A 35 38.25 11.10 0.22
CA ASP A 35 39.32 10.86 1.20
C ASP A 35 39.84 9.42 1.14
N VAL A 36 38.97 8.42 1.04
CA VAL A 36 39.37 7.00 0.90
C VAL A 36 40.20 6.75 -0.37
N PHE A 37 39.86 7.42 -1.46
CA PHE A 37 40.59 7.28 -2.74
C PHE A 37 41.67 8.36 -2.96
N ARG A 38 42.06 9.11 -1.94
CA ARG A 38 43.00 10.24 -1.97
C ARG A 38 44.24 9.96 -2.80
N GLU A 39 44.87 8.81 -2.60
CA GLU A 39 46.11 8.42 -3.29
C GLU A 39 45.93 8.16 -4.81
N ARG A 40 44.67 8.00 -5.26
CA ARG A 40 44.34 7.75 -6.67
C ARG A 40 43.84 9.00 -7.39
N LEU A 41 43.74 10.13 -6.68
CA LEU A 41 43.29 11.38 -7.26
C LEU A 41 44.42 12.23 -7.75
N ASN A 42 44.28 12.81 -8.93
CA ASN A 42 45.29 13.75 -9.47
C ASN A 42 45.39 15.03 -8.62
N SER A 43 44.35 15.40 -7.92
CA SER A 43 44.27 16.52 -6.99
C SER A 43 43.53 16.11 -5.73
N PRO A 44 44.22 15.51 -4.74
CA PRO A 44 43.58 15.05 -3.52
C PRO A 44 43.18 16.24 -2.63
N LEU A 45 42.20 15.98 -1.74
CA LEU A 45 41.83 16.94 -0.71
C LEU A 45 43.07 17.28 0.16
N PRO A 46 43.32 18.58 0.46
CA PRO A 46 44.49 19.00 1.25
C PRO A 46 44.40 18.65 2.74
N PHE A 47 43.24 18.13 3.18
CA PHE A 47 42.97 17.71 4.55
C PHE A 47 42.22 16.36 4.54
N SER A 48 42.25 15.63 5.63
CA SER A 48 41.41 14.44 5.84
C SER A 48 40.11 14.87 6.52
N PRO A 49 38.97 14.75 5.85
CA PRO A 49 37.69 15.08 6.48
C PRO A 49 37.45 14.23 7.71
N TYR A 50 37.16 14.87 8.84
CA TYR A 50 36.84 14.20 10.12
C TYR A 50 37.95 13.26 10.62
N ASP A 51 39.20 13.56 10.31
CA ASP A 51 40.39 12.76 10.67
C ASP A 51 40.26 11.28 10.24
N GLY A 52 39.58 11.02 9.13
CA GLY A 52 39.33 9.67 8.61
C GLY A 52 38.25 8.86 9.36
N ASN A 53 37.72 9.38 10.46
CA ASN A 53 36.87 8.63 11.39
C ASN A 53 35.37 8.77 11.13
N LEU A 54 34.94 9.43 10.04
CA LEU A 54 33.49 9.60 9.74
C LEU A 54 32.81 8.26 9.54
N THR A 55 31.90 7.90 10.45
CA THR A 55 31.09 6.72 10.36
C THR A 55 29.59 7.08 10.39
N ALA A 56 28.75 6.25 9.77
CA ALA A 56 27.30 6.41 9.82
C ALA A 56 26.78 6.46 11.28
N LYS A 57 27.37 5.65 12.15
CA LYS A 57 27.00 5.55 13.58
C LYS A 57 27.25 6.87 14.35
N MET A 58 28.32 7.61 14.04
CA MET A 58 28.60 8.90 14.68
C MET A 58 27.53 9.96 14.41
N LEU A 59 26.83 9.80 13.30
CA LEU A 59 25.72 10.69 12.90
C LEU A 59 24.35 10.13 13.33
N GLY A 60 24.31 9.00 14.04
CA GLY A 60 23.06 8.27 14.29
C GLY A 60 22.45 7.67 13.01
N ALA A 61 23.20 7.67 11.89
CA ALA A 61 22.76 7.08 10.64
C ALA A 61 23.08 5.57 10.67
N GLY A 62 22.09 4.73 10.44
CA GLY A 62 22.26 3.27 10.48
C GLY A 62 21.81 2.60 11.78
N GLU A 63 21.41 3.35 12.80
CA GLU A 63 20.51 2.85 13.83
C GLU A 63 19.16 2.64 13.17
N ALA A 64 18.58 1.47 13.40
CA ALA A 64 17.47 0.89 12.67
C ALA A 64 16.61 1.93 11.96
N ASN A 65 16.60 1.92 10.64
CA ASN A 65 15.60 2.64 9.86
C ASN A 65 14.25 2.31 10.49
N GLU A 66 13.55 3.33 10.96
CA GLU A 66 12.16 3.26 11.35
C GLU A 66 11.33 2.81 10.13
N GLU A 67 11.45 1.54 9.75
CA GLU A 67 10.59 0.95 8.72
C GLU A 67 9.11 1.08 9.12
N ASN A 68 8.86 1.34 10.40
CA ASN A 68 7.55 1.52 11.02
C ASN A 68 7.12 2.99 11.24
N ALA A 69 7.94 3.97 10.84
CA ALA A 69 7.62 5.39 10.99
C ALA A 69 6.60 5.92 9.95
N THR A 70 6.19 5.11 8.98
CA THR A 70 5.20 5.53 7.98
C THR A 70 3.80 5.22 8.49
N GLU A 71 3.03 6.25 8.88
CA GLU A 71 1.63 6.08 9.26
C GLU A 71 0.77 5.63 8.08
N PRO A 72 -0.27 4.79 8.29
CA PRO A 72 -1.26 4.49 7.26
C PRO A 72 -2.02 5.75 6.84
N LEU A 73 -2.61 5.72 5.65
CA LEU A 73 -3.49 6.81 5.20
C LEU A 73 -4.75 6.86 6.07
N PRO A 74 -5.26 8.07 6.41
CA PRO A 74 -6.58 8.21 7.02
C PRO A 74 -7.66 7.58 6.14
N ASP A 75 -8.67 6.98 6.76
CA ASP A 75 -9.74 6.25 6.06
C ASP A 75 -10.49 7.13 5.06
N GLU A 76 -10.71 8.41 5.39
CA GLU A 76 -11.36 9.38 4.49
C GLU A 76 -10.51 9.71 3.25
N VAL A 77 -9.17 9.77 3.41
CA VAL A 77 -8.23 10.03 2.32
C VAL A 77 -8.22 8.86 1.36
N ILE A 78 -8.05 7.63 1.87
CA ILE A 78 -8.00 6.44 1.01
C ILE A 78 -9.34 6.17 0.34
N ALA A 79 -10.47 6.34 1.04
CA ALA A 79 -11.79 6.20 0.45
C ALA A 79 -12.01 7.18 -0.71
N THR A 80 -11.66 8.47 -0.51
CA THR A 80 -11.75 9.51 -1.55
C THR A 80 -10.90 9.16 -2.77
N LEU A 81 -9.66 8.70 -2.54
CA LEU A 81 -8.75 8.32 -3.61
C LEU A 81 -9.26 7.14 -4.43
N ILE A 82 -9.62 6.06 -3.75
CA ILE A 82 -10.00 4.81 -4.41
C ILE A 82 -11.31 4.97 -5.16
N ASP A 83 -12.28 5.67 -4.60
CA ASP A 83 -13.56 5.91 -5.24
C ASP A 83 -13.39 6.75 -6.52
N CYS A 84 -12.59 7.83 -6.47
CA CYS A 84 -12.27 8.61 -7.65
C CYS A 84 -11.44 7.81 -8.68
N ALA A 85 -10.45 7.02 -8.23
CA ALA A 85 -9.62 6.21 -9.12
C ALA A 85 -10.44 5.14 -9.85
N ARG A 86 -11.37 4.48 -9.16
CA ARG A 86 -12.31 3.53 -9.76
C ARG A 86 -13.13 4.19 -10.86
N ARG A 87 -13.75 5.37 -10.57
CA ARG A 87 -14.50 6.12 -11.59
C ARG A 87 -13.66 6.52 -12.79
N TYR A 88 -12.39 6.88 -12.59
CA TYR A 88 -11.49 7.16 -13.70
C TYR A 88 -11.27 5.94 -14.60
N ILE A 89 -11.06 4.78 -14.02
CA ILE A 89 -10.81 3.53 -14.76
C ILE A 89 -12.08 3.04 -15.45
N GLU A 90 -13.22 3.07 -14.77
CA GLU A 90 -14.48 2.48 -15.26
C GLU A 90 -15.24 3.40 -16.22
N HIS A 91 -15.24 4.71 -15.96
CA HIS A 91 -16.13 5.65 -16.65
C HIS A 91 -15.40 6.68 -17.50
N TYR A 92 -14.23 7.20 -17.05
CA TYR A 92 -13.56 8.31 -17.74
C TYR A 92 -12.47 7.86 -18.71
N ALA A 93 -11.94 6.68 -18.54
CA ALA A 93 -10.87 6.14 -19.38
C ALA A 93 -11.21 6.14 -20.89
N PRO A 94 -12.44 5.80 -21.35
CA PRO A 94 -12.79 5.87 -22.76
C PRO A 94 -12.60 7.25 -23.35
N THR A 95 -12.97 8.31 -22.60
CA THR A 95 -12.80 9.70 -23.05
C THR A 95 -11.33 10.11 -23.11
N VAL A 96 -10.52 9.72 -22.13
CA VAL A 96 -9.06 10.00 -22.17
C VAL A 96 -8.38 9.26 -23.33
N LEU A 97 -8.83 8.04 -23.64
CA LEU A 97 -8.34 7.31 -24.83
C LEU A 97 -8.72 8.02 -26.12
N ALA A 98 -9.96 8.51 -26.25
CA ALA A 98 -10.38 9.28 -27.42
C ALA A 98 -9.57 10.59 -27.56
N MET A 99 -9.35 11.32 -26.47
CA MET A 99 -8.46 12.50 -26.46
C MET A 99 -7.03 12.15 -26.89
N ARG A 100 -6.52 10.97 -26.52
CA ARG A 100 -5.20 10.53 -26.97
C ARG A 100 -5.18 10.35 -28.49
N GLU A 101 -6.17 9.69 -29.08
CA GLU A 101 -6.24 9.51 -30.53
C GLU A 101 -6.28 10.86 -31.25
N GLU A 102 -7.15 11.78 -30.81
CA GLU A 102 -7.23 13.13 -31.39
C GLU A 102 -5.91 13.90 -31.29
N MET A 103 -5.20 13.76 -30.17
CA MET A 103 -3.92 14.44 -30.00
C MET A 103 -2.82 13.81 -30.88
N HIS A 104 -2.82 12.50 -31.04
CA HIS A 104 -1.87 11.82 -31.93
C HIS A 104 -2.12 12.15 -33.39
N GLU A 105 -3.39 12.13 -33.85
CA GLU A 105 -3.78 12.62 -35.20
C GLU A 105 -3.27 14.04 -35.43
N PHE A 106 -3.50 14.93 -34.47
CA PHE A 106 -3.01 16.33 -34.55
C PHE A 106 -1.48 16.40 -34.66
N TRP A 107 -0.74 15.58 -33.94
CA TRP A 107 0.72 15.54 -34.01
C TRP A 107 1.22 15.01 -35.35
N ASP A 108 0.55 14.01 -35.90
CA ASP A 108 0.93 13.36 -37.19
C ASP A 108 0.61 14.28 -38.37
N ASP A 109 -0.49 15.01 -38.33
CA ASP A 109 -0.87 16.00 -39.34
C ASP A 109 0.11 17.21 -39.40
N GLY A 110 0.90 17.44 -38.36
CA GLY A 110 1.88 18.49 -38.31
C GLY A 110 1.29 19.93 -38.30
N ARG A 111 -0.01 20.07 -38.02
CA ARG A 111 -0.69 21.38 -37.96
C ARG A 111 -0.12 22.23 -36.83
N ALA A 112 -0.13 23.56 -37.01
CA ALA A 112 0.32 24.50 -36.01
C ALA A 112 -0.71 24.68 -34.90
N ASP A 113 -2.00 24.75 -35.26
CA ASP A 113 -3.09 25.02 -34.34
C ASP A 113 -3.99 23.83 -34.16
N PHE A 114 -4.32 23.52 -32.89
CA PHE A 114 -5.26 22.49 -32.57
C PHE A 114 -6.70 22.88 -32.86
N PRO A 115 -7.47 22.11 -33.64
CA PRO A 115 -8.79 22.51 -34.14
C PRO A 115 -9.88 22.50 -33.06
N GLY A 116 -9.57 22.10 -31.87
CA GLY A 116 -10.52 21.85 -30.78
C GLY A 116 -10.83 20.35 -30.57
N TRP A 117 -11.31 20.02 -29.39
CA TRP A 117 -11.69 18.66 -29.04
C TRP A 117 -13.01 18.28 -29.72
N LYS A 118 -13.02 17.16 -30.45
CA LYS A 118 -14.22 16.48 -30.93
C LYS A 118 -14.87 15.70 -29.76
N THR A 119 -14.02 15.12 -28.89
CA THR A 119 -14.46 14.39 -27.70
C THR A 119 -15.19 15.29 -26.73
N SER A 120 -16.40 14.95 -26.35
CA SER A 120 -17.17 15.63 -25.31
C SER A 120 -16.68 15.21 -23.91
N PRO A 121 -16.73 16.11 -22.92
CA PRO A 121 -16.52 15.70 -21.54
C PRO A 121 -17.60 14.71 -21.15
N GLY A 122 -17.17 13.58 -20.58
CA GLY A 122 -18.10 12.58 -20.07
C GLY A 122 -18.77 13.05 -18.79
N THR A 123 -19.99 12.60 -18.56
CA THR A 123 -20.67 12.73 -17.27
C THR A 123 -20.60 11.38 -16.56
N CYS A 124 -20.22 11.38 -15.29
CA CYS A 124 -20.21 10.15 -14.52
C CYS A 124 -21.63 9.62 -14.33
N PRO A 125 -21.92 8.39 -14.74
CA PRO A 125 -23.27 7.82 -14.62
C PRO A 125 -23.70 7.64 -13.16
N GLU A 126 -22.76 7.51 -12.22
CA GLU A 126 -23.03 7.32 -10.80
C GLU A 126 -23.32 8.64 -10.08
N THR A 127 -22.67 9.73 -10.48
CA THR A 127 -22.72 11.00 -9.72
C THR A 127 -23.34 12.14 -10.50
N GLY A 128 -23.58 11.99 -11.79
CA GLY A 128 -24.07 13.07 -12.66
C GLY A 128 -23.06 14.21 -12.90
N ILE A 129 -21.84 14.10 -12.36
CA ILE A 129 -20.83 15.16 -12.44
C ILE A 129 -20.05 15.07 -13.74
N THR A 130 -19.91 16.19 -14.41
CA THR A 130 -19.02 16.35 -15.56
C THR A 130 -17.57 16.37 -15.06
N TRP A 131 -16.75 15.44 -15.51
CA TRP A 131 -15.42 15.21 -14.96
C TRP A 131 -14.31 16.11 -15.51
N MET A 132 -14.55 16.85 -16.57
CA MET A 132 -13.61 17.80 -17.20
C MET A 132 -14.09 19.25 -17.04
N PRO A 133 -13.85 19.89 -15.89
CA PRO A 133 -14.47 21.16 -15.56
C PRO A 133 -13.91 22.34 -16.35
N ASP A 134 -12.64 22.31 -16.76
CA ASP A 134 -11.96 23.46 -17.36
C ASP A 134 -11.41 23.16 -18.77
N ARG A 135 -12.25 23.38 -19.78
CA ARG A 135 -11.87 23.26 -21.20
C ARG A 135 -11.15 24.49 -21.76
N LYS A 136 -10.98 25.53 -20.95
CA LYS A 136 -10.30 26.78 -21.41
C LYS A 136 -8.78 26.63 -21.46
N LYS A 137 -8.23 25.55 -20.82
CA LYS A 137 -6.80 25.25 -20.91
C LYS A 137 -6.40 24.91 -22.33
N ALA A 138 -5.18 25.29 -22.71
CA ALA A 138 -4.62 24.87 -24.00
C ALA A 138 -4.70 23.33 -24.14
N ALA A 139 -5.06 22.87 -25.34
CA ALA A 139 -5.41 21.48 -25.60
C ALA A 139 -4.34 20.46 -25.10
N HIS A 140 -3.06 20.76 -25.34
CA HIS A 140 -1.96 19.92 -24.92
C HIS A 140 -1.76 19.90 -23.39
N HIS A 141 -2.13 20.96 -22.66
CA HIS A 141 -2.11 20.98 -21.19
C HIS A 141 -3.24 20.16 -20.62
N LEU A 142 -4.46 20.34 -21.13
CA LEU A 142 -5.62 19.58 -20.72
C LEU A 142 -5.41 18.08 -20.95
N TYR A 143 -4.95 17.70 -22.14
CA TYR A 143 -4.66 16.30 -22.46
C TYR A 143 -3.62 15.68 -21.53
N ARG A 144 -2.51 16.37 -21.27
CA ARG A 144 -1.47 15.86 -20.37
C ARG A 144 -1.92 15.74 -18.93
N GLU A 145 -2.78 16.64 -18.49
CA GLU A 145 -3.38 16.59 -17.15
C GLU A 145 -4.28 15.35 -17.03
N GLU A 146 -5.20 15.14 -17.98
CA GLU A 146 -6.13 14.01 -17.92
C GLU A 146 -5.44 12.66 -18.16
N LEU A 147 -4.45 12.61 -19.05
CA LEU A 147 -3.58 11.46 -19.19
C LEU A 147 -2.86 11.15 -17.88
N GLY A 148 -2.32 12.17 -17.21
CA GLY A 148 -1.67 12.04 -15.91
C GLY A 148 -2.61 11.55 -14.81
N HIS A 149 -3.86 12.04 -14.79
CA HIS A 149 -4.87 11.59 -13.84
C HIS A 149 -5.25 10.12 -14.06
N LEU A 150 -5.43 9.67 -15.30
CA LEU A 150 -5.73 8.27 -15.57
C LEU A 150 -4.56 7.34 -15.21
N VAL A 151 -3.31 7.76 -15.50
CA VAL A 151 -2.11 7.02 -15.07
C VAL A 151 -2.04 6.96 -13.54
N ALA A 152 -2.31 8.07 -12.85
CA ALA A 152 -2.32 8.13 -11.39
C ALA A 152 -3.42 7.25 -10.79
N ALA A 153 -4.63 7.26 -11.35
CA ALA A 153 -5.73 6.42 -10.92
C ALA A 153 -5.36 4.92 -10.97
N CYS A 154 -4.83 4.48 -12.12
CA CYS A 154 -4.37 3.11 -12.28
C CYS A 154 -3.24 2.77 -11.30
N LEU A 155 -2.26 3.66 -11.11
CA LEU A 155 -1.15 3.46 -10.18
C LEU A 155 -1.60 3.37 -8.73
N ILE A 156 -2.55 4.21 -8.29
CA ILE A 156 -3.13 4.18 -6.94
C ILE A 156 -3.78 2.84 -6.66
N VAL A 157 -4.62 2.35 -7.58
CA VAL A 157 -5.28 1.04 -7.46
C VAL A 157 -4.25 -0.09 -7.40
N ILE A 158 -3.21 -0.05 -8.25
CA ILE A 158 -2.13 -1.04 -8.24
C ILE A 158 -1.39 -1.00 -6.90
N LEU A 159 -0.92 0.16 -6.43
CA LEU A 159 -0.15 0.28 -5.19
C LEU A 159 -0.95 -0.16 -3.97
N TYR A 160 -2.20 0.30 -3.86
CA TYR A 160 -3.01 0.01 -2.70
C TYR A 160 -3.43 -1.45 -2.62
N LEU A 161 -3.99 -2.00 -3.71
CA LEU A 161 -4.58 -3.34 -3.68
C LEU A 161 -3.61 -4.50 -3.93
N SER A 162 -2.39 -4.22 -4.40
CA SER A 162 -1.31 -5.20 -4.44
C SER A 162 -0.37 -5.11 -3.24
N GLY A 163 -0.26 -3.94 -2.60
CA GLY A 163 0.69 -3.65 -1.54
C GLY A 163 2.16 -3.65 -1.98
N MET A 164 2.44 -3.62 -3.28
CA MET A 164 3.81 -3.53 -3.78
C MET A 164 4.43 -2.16 -3.46
N ARG A 165 5.75 -2.09 -3.39
CA ARG A 165 6.45 -0.82 -3.22
C ARG A 165 6.38 0.01 -4.49
N SER A 166 6.39 1.34 -4.34
CA SER A 166 6.35 2.26 -5.48
C SER A 166 7.47 2.02 -6.51
N GLY A 167 8.66 1.65 -6.04
CA GLY A 167 9.76 1.28 -6.93
C GLY A 167 9.54 -0.08 -7.63
N GLU A 168 8.85 -1.03 -7.01
CA GLU A 168 8.45 -2.29 -7.66
C GLU A 168 7.43 -2.02 -8.75
N ALA A 169 6.42 -1.20 -8.46
CA ALA A 169 5.42 -0.79 -9.42
C ALA A 169 6.03 -0.04 -10.62
N SER A 170 6.99 0.86 -10.39
CA SER A 170 7.63 1.61 -11.48
C SER A 170 8.47 0.76 -12.44
N ASN A 171 8.88 -0.43 -12.01
CA ASN A 171 9.69 -1.36 -12.80
C ASN A 171 8.86 -2.53 -13.40
N LEU A 172 7.54 -2.49 -13.30
CA LEU A 172 6.70 -3.50 -13.95
C LEU A 172 6.86 -3.45 -15.47
N GLY A 173 7.01 -4.64 -16.06
CA GLY A 173 6.94 -4.81 -17.50
C GLY A 173 5.51 -4.66 -18.02
N SER A 174 5.37 -4.33 -19.30
CA SER A 174 4.05 -4.25 -19.93
C SER A 174 3.33 -5.60 -20.04
N ASP A 175 4.06 -6.69 -19.89
CA ASP A 175 3.59 -8.08 -19.91
C ASP A 175 3.38 -8.68 -18.50
N CYS A 176 3.41 -7.85 -17.47
CA CYS A 176 3.40 -8.28 -16.07
C CYS A 176 2.11 -8.97 -15.61
N LEU A 177 0.99 -8.85 -16.34
CA LEU A 177 -0.32 -9.36 -15.93
C LEU A 177 -0.58 -10.73 -16.54
N ASP A 178 -0.94 -11.68 -15.69
CA ASP A 178 -1.34 -13.04 -16.10
C ASP A 178 -2.59 -13.51 -15.35
N ARG A 179 -3.32 -14.42 -15.96
CA ARG A 179 -4.44 -15.14 -15.36
C ARG A 179 -4.32 -16.62 -15.67
N PRO A 180 -3.59 -17.37 -14.85
CA PRO A 180 -3.35 -18.78 -15.11
C PRO A 180 -4.65 -19.59 -15.13
N VAL A 181 -4.63 -20.65 -15.93
CA VAL A 181 -5.71 -21.64 -15.98
C VAL A 181 -5.26 -22.86 -15.18
N ASP A 182 -6.06 -23.26 -14.21
CA ASP A 182 -5.84 -24.53 -13.51
C ASP A 182 -6.01 -25.69 -14.50
N ARG A 183 -4.94 -26.45 -14.69
CA ARG A 183 -4.92 -27.56 -15.65
C ARG A 183 -5.82 -28.73 -15.25
N ALA A 184 -6.10 -28.88 -13.95
CA ALA A 184 -6.92 -29.97 -13.44
C ALA A 184 -8.42 -29.70 -13.61
N THR A 185 -8.82 -28.44 -13.38
CA THR A 185 -10.24 -28.04 -13.39
C THR A 185 -10.65 -27.27 -14.64
N GLY A 186 -9.70 -26.76 -15.43
CA GLY A 186 -9.95 -25.86 -16.56
C GLY A 186 -10.45 -24.47 -16.15
N LEU A 187 -10.54 -24.18 -14.84
CA LEU A 187 -11.00 -22.91 -14.35
C LEU A 187 -9.86 -21.87 -14.37
N ARG A 188 -10.23 -20.61 -14.65
CA ARG A 188 -9.29 -19.50 -14.56
C ARG A 188 -9.07 -19.16 -13.09
N ASP A 189 -7.80 -19.12 -12.70
CA ASP A 189 -7.36 -18.69 -11.38
C ASP A 189 -7.51 -17.15 -11.23
N ARG A 190 -7.04 -16.63 -10.11
CA ARG A 190 -7.01 -15.19 -9.82
C ARG A 190 -5.97 -14.50 -10.69
N TRP A 191 -6.18 -13.22 -10.95
CA TRP A 191 -5.20 -12.40 -11.65
C TRP A 191 -3.91 -12.28 -10.83
N ARG A 192 -2.78 -12.26 -11.52
CA ARG A 192 -1.44 -12.11 -10.95
C ARG A 192 -0.65 -11.04 -11.69
N ILE A 193 0.12 -10.28 -10.94
CA ILE A 193 1.14 -9.37 -11.47
C ILE A 193 2.50 -9.96 -11.15
N SER A 194 3.37 -10.13 -12.15
CA SER A 194 4.75 -10.59 -11.98
C SER A 194 5.72 -9.41 -12.05
N GLY A 195 6.70 -9.36 -11.15
CA GLY A 195 7.67 -8.28 -11.12
C GLY A 195 8.93 -8.63 -10.32
N ILE A 196 9.90 -7.72 -10.29
CA ILE A 196 11.19 -7.91 -9.61
C ILE A 196 11.16 -7.17 -8.28
N PRO A 197 11.38 -7.85 -7.14
CA PRO A 197 11.44 -7.21 -5.84
C PRO A 197 12.70 -6.35 -5.70
N LEU A 198 12.57 -5.13 -5.12
CA LEU A 198 13.70 -4.20 -4.98
C LEU A 198 14.57 -4.46 -3.76
N LYS A 199 14.09 -5.08 -2.70
CA LYS A 199 14.94 -5.47 -1.56
C LYS A 199 15.76 -6.69 -1.91
N LYS A 200 17.07 -6.63 -1.56
CA LYS A 200 18.05 -7.68 -1.80
C LYS A 200 17.59 -9.02 -1.26
N ARG A 201 17.01 -9.83 -2.11
CA ARG A 201 16.94 -11.27 -1.92
C ARG A 201 18.16 -11.86 -2.61
N GLY A 202 18.68 -12.96 -2.06
CA GLY A 202 19.92 -13.57 -2.52
C GLY A 202 20.09 -13.55 -4.04
N LYS A 203 21.29 -13.31 -4.49
CA LYS A 203 21.63 -13.27 -5.91
C LYS A 203 21.22 -14.62 -6.52
N GLY A 204 20.26 -14.62 -7.42
CA GLY A 204 20.00 -15.76 -8.29
C GLY A 204 21.23 -16.09 -9.13
N LYS A 205 21.23 -17.22 -9.84
CA LYS A 205 22.36 -17.70 -10.67
C LYS A 205 22.93 -16.63 -11.63
N GLU A 206 22.15 -15.59 -11.96
CA GLU A 206 22.54 -14.48 -12.84
C GLU A 206 22.70 -13.12 -12.09
N GLY A 207 22.74 -13.12 -10.76
CA GLY A 207 22.89 -11.88 -9.98
C GLY A 207 21.65 -11.00 -9.86
N LYS A 208 20.50 -11.37 -10.50
CA LYS A 208 19.21 -10.71 -10.36
C LYS A 208 18.32 -11.50 -9.39
N PRO A 209 17.51 -10.83 -8.55
CA PRO A 209 16.52 -11.54 -7.73
C PRO A 209 15.48 -12.22 -8.64
N PRO A 210 14.96 -13.39 -8.24
CA PRO A 210 13.88 -14.05 -8.99
C PRO A 210 12.63 -13.17 -9.00
N PRO A 211 11.81 -13.22 -10.07
CA PRO A 211 10.54 -12.53 -10.12
C PRO A 211 9.61 -13.05 -9.01
N VAL A 212 8.76 -12.18 -8.50
CA VAL A 212 7.68 -12.51 -7.57
C VAL A 212 6.34 -12.18 -8.22
N GLU A 213 5.29 -12.81 -7.74
CA GLU A 213 3.93 -12.57 -8.24
C GLU A 213 3.08 -11.96 -7.12
N TRP A 214 2.17 -11.07 -7.42
CA TRP A 214 1.13 -10.55 -6.54
C TRP A 214 -0.23 -10.98 -7.07
N VAL A 215 -1.02 -11.68 -6.25
CA VAL A 215 -2.42 -11.95 -6.57
C VAL A 215 -3.20 -10.66 -6.41
N VAL A 216 -4.03 -10.33 -7.40
CA VAL A 216 -4.72 -9.04 -7.42
C VAL A 216 -6.20 -9.19 -7.80
N PRO A 217 -7.08 -8.30 -7.31
CA PRO A 217 -8.48 -8.28 -7.70
C PRO A 217 -8.68 -7.74 -9.13
N ASP A 218 -9.86 -7.98 -9.70
CA ASP A 218 -10.20 -7.62 -11.08
C ASP A 218 -9.97 -6.14 -11.40
N ILE A 219 -10.23 -5.22 -10.48
CA ILE A 219 -10.01 -3.78 -10.70
C ILE A 219 -8.53 -3.45 -10.93
N VAL A 220 -7.61 -4.17 -10.30
CA VAL A 220 -6.16 -4.01 -10.54
C VAL A 220 -5.79 -4.54 -11.91
N ALA A 221 -6.36 -5.67 -12.32
CA ALA A 221 -6.16 -6.18 -13.68
C ALA A 221 -6.67 -5.18 -14.73
N GLN A 222 -7.85 -4.59 -14.52
CA GLN A 222 -8.39 -3.52 -15.37
C GLN A 222 -7.44 -2.31 -15.42
N ALA A 223 -6.88 -1.88 -14.28
CA ALA A 223 -5.91 -0.79 -14.22
C ALA A 223 -4.65 -1.10 -15.03
N VAL A 224 -4.10 -2.31 -14.92
CA VAL A 224 -2.93 -2.74 -15.71
C VAL A 224 -3.27 -2.79 -17.20
N GLN A 225 -4.39 -3.38 -17.58
CA GLN A 225 -4.85 -3.44 -18.99
C GLN A 225 -5.09 -2.03 -19.55
N MET A 226 -5.61 -1.12 -18.72
CA MET A 226 -5.78 0.28 -19.11
C MET A 226 -4.42 0.95 -19.38
N LEU A 227 -3.42 0.77 -18.53
CA LEU A 227 -2.06 1.28 -18.75
C LEU A 227 -1.40 0.63 -19.98
N GLN A 228 -1.61 -0.67 -20.19
CA GLN A 228 -1.15 -1.37 -21.39
C GLN A 228 -1.71 -0.71 -22.65
N LYS A 229 -3.01 -0.44 -22.70
CA LYS A 229 -3.69 0.20 -23.82
C LYS A 229 -3.31 1.67 -23.96
N LEU A 230 -3.37 2.43 -22.88
CA LEU A 230 -3.14 3.88 -22.85
C LEU A 230 -1.73 4.25 -23.30
N LEU A 231 -0.73 3.50 -22.83
CA LEU A 231 0.69 3.82 -23.04
C LEU A 231 1.33 3.04 -24.19
N ALA A 232 0.59 2.16 -24.88
CA ALA A 232 1.12 1.37 -26.00
C ALA A 232 1.81 2.21 -27.10
N PRO A 233 1.21 3.33 -27.59
CA PRO A 233 1.86 4.15 -28.63
C PRO A 233 3.16 4.76 -28.13
N TYR A 234 3.22 5.19 -26.89
CA TYR A 234 4.43 5.79 -26.29
C TYR A 234 5.53 4.73 -26.08
N ARG A 235 5.16 3.53 -25.64
CA ARG A 235 6.13 2.41 -25.56
C ARG A 235 6.72 2.09 -26.91
N ALA A 236 5.90 1.97 -27.95
CA ALA A 236 6.36 1.73 -29.32
C ALA A 236 7.29 2.87 -29.80
N MET A 237 6.93 4.12 -29.51
CA MET A 237 7.72 5.30 -29.88
C MET A 237 9.10 5.31 -29.24
N HIS A 238 9.23 4.84 -28.01
CA HIS A 238 10.46 4.87 -27.22
C HIS A 238 11.18 3.53 -27.12
N GLY A 239 10.63 2.44 -27.69
CA GLY A 239 11.20 1.10 -27.57
C GLY A 239 11.29 0.61 -26.12
N SER A 240 10.28 0.94 -25.29
CA SER A 240 10.25 0.60 -23.88
C SER A 240 9.30 -0.55 -23.60
N ASP A 241 9.74 -1.49 -22.76
CA ASP A 241 8.92 -2.62 -22.29
C ASP A 241 8.25 -2.35 -20.94
N LEU A 242 8.42 -1.15 -20.36
CA LEU A 242 7.85 -0.80 -19.06
C LEU A 242 6.35 -0.57 -19.15
N LEU A 243 5.61 -1.00 -18.14
CA LEU A 243 4.17 -0.74 -18.02
C LEU A 243 3.90 0.77 -17.91
N MET A 244 4.68 1.47 -17.10
CA MET A 244 4.54 2.90 -16.84
C MET A 244 5.75 3.68 -17.33
N LEU A 245 5.50 4.85 -17.91
CA LEU A 245 6.52 5.72 -18.47
C LEU A 245 6.55 7.07 -17.74
N SER A 246 7.73 7.70 -17.72
CA SER A 246 7.89 9.04 -17.17
C SER A 246 7.10 10.09 -17.97
N LYS A 247 6.79 11.23 -17.32
CA LYS A 247 6.09 12.34 -17.98
C LYS A 247 6.78 12.83 -19.27
N ASP A 248 8.11 12.69 -19.36
CA ASP A 248 8.87 13.13 -20.53
C ASP A 248 8.66 12.22 -21.73
N ALA A 249 8.41 10.92 -21.50
CA ALA A 249 8.06 9.99 -22.55
C ALA A 249 6.65 10.23 -23.14
N LEU A 250 5.77 10.93 -22.42
CA LEU A 250 4.38 11.20 -22.84
C LEU A 250 4.22 12.49 -23.67
N ARG A 251 5.30 12.95 -24.28
CA ARG A 251 5.32 14.14 -25.13
C ARG A 251 5.55 13.76 -26.58
N LYS A 252 5.19 14.67 -27.52
CA LYS A 252 5.65 14.56 -28.91
C LYS A 252 7.19 14.52 -28.93
N PRO A 253 7.82 13.52 -29.50
CA PRO A 253 9.29 13.45 -29.54
C PRO A 253 9.83 14.62 -30.36
N LYS A 254 10.76 15.37 -29.78
CA LYS A 254 11.52 16.38 -30.50
C LYS A 254 12.55 15.66 -31.37
N SER A 255 12.86 16.21 -32.54
CA SER A 255 13.84 15.62 -33.48
C SER A 255 15.21 15.33 -32.83
N ARG A 256 15.57 16.13 -31.81
CA ARG A 256 16.79 15.99 -31.00
C ARG A 256 16.76 14.78 -30.07
N ASP A 257 15.58 14.35 -29.64
CA ASP A 257 15.42 13.25 -28.68
C ASP A 257 15.62 11.89 -29.34
N ARG A 258 15.40 11.77 -30.66
CA ARG A 258 15.59 10.53 -31.42
C ARG A 258 17.04 9.98 -31.37
N LYS A 259 18.06 10.86 -31.17
CA LYS A 259 19.45 10.43 -31.02
C LYS A 259 19.78 9.96 -29.61
N LEU A 260 19.21 10.63 -28.58
CA LEU A 260 19.33 10.26 -27.17
C LEU A 260 18.60 8.95 -26.84
N LEU A 261 17.44 8.72 -27.47
CA LEU A 261 16.60 7.53 -27.29
C LEU A 261 17.30 6.23 -27.72
N ARG A 262 18.13 6.27 -28.74
CA ARG A 262 18.90 5.10 -29.21
C ARG A 262 20.03 4.69 -28.26
N SER A 263 20.44 5.51 -27.32
CA SER A 263 21.53 5.23 -26.38
C SER A 263 21.08 4.78 -24.99
N SER A 264 19.81 5.00 -24.62
CA SER A 264 19.27 4.63 -23.31
C SER A 264 18.60 3.26 -23.36
N LYS A 265 19.28 2.22 -22.90
CA LYS A 265 18.75 0.85 -22.76
C LYS A 265 17.68 0.71 -21.67
N THR A 266 17.30 1.78 -20.96
CA THR A 266 16.49 1.73 -19.74
C THR A 266 15.11 2.36 -19.87
N GLY A 267 14.67 2.77 -21.08
CA GLY A 267 13.28 3.19 -21.38
C GLY A 267 12.56 3.99 -20.31
N TYR A 268 12.87 5.24 -20.11
CA TYR A 268 12.08 6.26 -19.34
C TYR A 268 11.23 5.74 -18.14
N PRO A 269 11.81 5.11 -17.11
CA PRO A 269 11.02 4.64 -15.98
C PRO A 269 10.42 5.81 -15.20
N LEU A 270 9.25 5.60 -14.63
CA LEU A 270 8.63 6.56 -13.72
C LEU A 270 9.40 6.58 -12.40
N SER A 271 9.98 7.74 -12.04
CA SER A 271 10.71 7.85 -10.78
C SER A 271 9.77 7.84 -9.55
N VAL A 272 10.27 7.38 -8.41
CA VAL A 272 9.50 7.37 -7.14
C VAL A 272 9.02 8.78 -6.77
N THR A 273 9.84 9.81 -7.01
CA THR A 273 9.45 11.21 -6.79
C THR A 273 8.30 11.62 -7.71
N SER A 274 8.35 11.22 -8.99
CA SER A 274 7.27 11.48 -9.94
C SER A 274 5.97 10.76 -9.55
N ILE A 275 6.06 9.56 -8.98
CA ILE A 275 4.90 8.83 -8.42
C ILE A 275 4.21 9.66 -7.34
N GLY A 276 4.97 10.17 -6.36
CA GLY A 276 4.41 11.02 -5.30
C GLY A 276 3.70 12.25 -5.86
N SER A 277 4.32 12.94 -6.81
CA SER A 277 3.72 14.12 -7.46
C SER A 277 2.44 13.79 -8.23
N LEU A 278 2.40 12.66 -8.95
CA LEU A 278 1.20 12.22 -9.68
C LEU A 278 0.05 11.91 -8.74
N ILE A 279 0.31 11.20 -7.65
CA ILE A 279 -0.69 10.81 -6.66
C ILE A 279 -1.28 12.06 -5.99
N ASN A 280 -0.45 13.02 -5.59
CA ASN A 280 -0.93 14.24 -4.93
C ASN A 280 -1.73 15.13 -5.90
N LEU A 281 -1.32 15.28 -7.15
CA LEU A 281 -2.12 15.97 -8.18
C LEU A 281 -3.46 15.28 -8.41
N PHE A 282 -3.48 13.96 -8.39
CA PHE A 282 -4.73 13.20 -8.51
C PHE A 282 -5.61 13.36 -7.26
N TYR A 283 -5.02 13.44 -6.08
CA TYR A 283 -5.78 13.67 -4.85
C TYR A 283 -6.50 15.03 -4.86
N GLU A 284 -5.88 16.08 -5.37
CA GLU A 284 -6.56 17.35 -5.57
C GLU A 284 -7.80 17.21 -6.49
N ARG A 285 -7.69 16.43 -7.56
CA ARG A 285 -8.81 16.10 -8.43
C ARG A 285 -9.89 15.29 -7.72
N ALA A 286 -9.49 14.32 -6.89
CA ALA A 286 -10.40 13.49 -6.11
C ALA A 286 -11.16 14.31 -5.06
N ARG A 287 -10.48 15.24 -4.38
CA ARG A 287 -11.10 16.20 -3.45
C ARG A 287 -12.15 17.05 -4.15
N TRP A 288 -11.78 17.65 -5.29
CA TRP A 288 -12.72 18.44 -6.08
C TRP A 288 -13.97 17.64 -6.46
N GLN A 289 -13.82 16.39 -6.93
CA GLN A 289 -14.97 15.55 -7.25
C GLN A 289 -15.81 15.25 -6.02
N ARG A 290 -15.18 14.90 -4.90
CA ARG A 290 -15.89 14.62 -3.64
C ARG A 290 -16.67 15.83 -3.15
N ASP A 291 -16.09 17.01 -3.20
CA ASP A 291 -16.74 18.26 -2.81
C ASP A 291 -17.94 18.58 -3.71
N ALA A 292 -17.82 18.30 -5.02
CA ALA A 292 -18.94 18.45 -5.95
C ALA A 292 -20.07 17.44 -5.68
N ILE A 293 -19.75 16.20 -5.30
CA ILE A 293 -20.75 15.19 -4.88
C ILE A 293 -21.41 15.61 -3.56
N ALA A 294 -20.65 16.08 -2.60
CA ALA A 294 -21.14 16.51 -1.29
C ALA A 294 -22.15 17.65 -1.36
N GLN A 295 -22.15 18.45 -2.44
CA GLN A 295 -23.19 19.47 -2.68
C GLN A 295 -24.59 18.83 -2.90
N THR A 296 -24.65 17.61 -3.41
CA THR A 296 -25.88 16.87 -3.69
C THR A 296 -26.17 15.78 -2.68
N ASP A 297 -25.17 15.34 -1.93
CA ASP A 297 -25.28 14.30 -0.90
C ASP A 297 -24.73 14.84 0.45
N PRO A 298 -25.63 15.32 1.35
CA PRO A 298 -25.23 15.85 2.66
C PRO A 298 -24.59 14.80 3.60
N SER A 299 -24.67 13.51 3.30
CA SER A 299 -24.04 12.47 4.11
C SER A 299 -22.53 12.40 3.93
N LEU A 300 -22.01 13.01 2.86
CA LEU A 300 -20.59 13.03 2.55
C LEU A 300 -19.92 14.26 3.15
N THR A 301 -18.87 14.04 3.91
CA THR A 301 -17.98 15.09 4.41
C THR A 301 -16.97 15.49 3.34
N GLN A 302 -16.49 16.72 3.39
CA GLN A 302 -15.40 17.19 2.54
C GLN A 302 -14.12 16.38 2.81
N ALA A 303 -13.37 16.10 1.75
CA ALA A 303 -12.11 15.40 1.91
C ALA A 303 -11.05 16.34 2.56
N PRO A 304 -10.28 15.84 3.55
CA PRO A 304 -9.27 16.64 4.23
C PRO A 304 -8.15 17.06 3.29
N ASP A 305 -7.46 18.16 3.64
CA ASP A 305 -6.18 18.48 3.01
C ASP A 305 -5.12 17.54 3.54
N TYR A 306 -4.45 16.80 2.66
CA TYR A 306 -3.50 15.77 3.06
C TYR A 306 -2.41 15.58 2.00
N HIS A 307 -1.16 15.44 2.46
CA HIS A 307 -0.04 15.12 1.57
C HIS A 307 0.31 13.64 1.64
N ILE A 308 0.08 12.93 0.54
CA ILE A 308 0.20 11.49 0.44
C ILE A 308 1.65 11.08 0.11
N LYS A 309 2.20 10.19 0.91
CA LYS A 309 3.48 9.51 0.62
C LYS A 309 3.17 8.14 0.01
N PRO A 310 3.77 7.75 -1.13
CA PRO A 310 3.49 6.46 -1.77
C PRO A 310 3.71 5.23 -0.89
N SER A 311 4.60 5.32 0.12
CA SER A 311 4.84 4.25 1.09
C SER A 311 3.63 3.96 2.00
N GLN A 312 2.73 4.93 2.19
CA GLN A 312 1.56 4.79 3.06
C GLN A 312 0.54 3.77 2.53
N PHE A 313 0.42 3.60 1.20
CA PHE A 313 -0.51 2.62 0.62
C PHE A 313 -0.27 1.21 1.15
N ARG A 314 1.00 0.81 1.22
CA ARG A 314 1.38 -0.50 1.73
C ARG A 314 1.00 -0.66 3.22
N ARG A 315 1.22 0.36 4.04
CA ARG A 315 0.83 0.36 5.47
C ARG A 315 -0.70 0.35 5.62
N THR A 316 -1.41 1.13 4.81
CA THR A 316 -2.88 1.16 4.82
C THR A 316 -3.46 -0.21 4.49
N LEU A 317 -2.92 -0.90 3.47
CA LEU A 317 -3.34 -2.25 3.13
C LEU A 317 -2.98 -3.25 4.25
N ALA A 318 -1.79 -3.14 4.84
CA ALA A 318 -1.37 -3.98 5.95
C ALA A 318 -2.34 -3.85 7.15
N ARG A 319 -2.69 -2.60 7.52
CA ARG A 319 -3.70 -2.33 8.56
C ARG A 319 -5.05 -2.93 8.22
N PHE A 320 -5.52 -2.78 6.97
CA PHE A 320 -6.79 -3.36 6.52
C PHE A 320 -6.77 -4.89 6.63
N ILE A 321 -5.70 -5.54 6.13
CA ILE A 321 -5.55 -7.00 6.18
C ILE A 321 -5.47 -7.51 7.63
N ALA A 322 -4.73 -6.82 8.50
CA ALA A 322 -4.57 -7.21 9.90
C ALA A 322 -5.90 -7.24 10.68
N ARG A 323 -6.84 -6.39 10.27
CA ARG A 323 -8.20 -6.33 10.86
C ARG A 323 -9.20 -7.33 10.27
N GLN A 324 -8.81 -8.10 9.26
CA GLN A 324 -9.68 -9.10 8.68
C GLN A 324 -9.51 -10.47 9.36
N PRO A 325 -10.58 -11.28 9.44
CA PRO A 325 -10.46 -12.69 9.81
C PRO A 325 -9.44 -13.39 8.91
N PHE A 326 -8.51 -14.14 9.49
CA PHE A 326 -7.39 -14.78 8.77
C PHE A 326 -6.43 -13.81 8.08
N GLY A 327 -6.47 -12.52 8.41
CA GLY A 327 -5.70 -11.48 7.74
C GLY A 327 -4.21 -11.76 7.67
N ILE A 328 -3.62 -12.30 8.74
CA ILE A 328 -2.18 -12.64 8.77
C ILE A 328 -1.86 -13.73 7.76
N ILE A 329 -2.70 -14.78 7.68
CA ILE A 329 -2.50 -15.88 6.72
C ILE A 329 -2.66 -15.32 5.29
N ALA A 330 -3.71 -14.54 5.04
CA ALA A 330 -3.95 -13.89 3.77
C ALA A 330 -2.80 -12.95 3.39
N GLY A 331 -2.29 -12.15 4.32
CA GLY A 331 -1.14 -11.27 4.12
C GLY A 331 0.13 -12.05 3.76
N ARG A 332 0.44 -13.10 4.48
CA ARG A 332 1.60 -13.97 4.17
C ARG A 332 1.49 -14.61 2.79
N LEU A 333 0.31 -15.08 2.40
CA LEU A 333 0.06 -15.67 1.08
C LEU A 333 0.13 -14.64 -0.03
N GLN A 334 -0.46 -13.46 0.18
CA GLN A 334 -0.48 -12.37 -0.81
C GLN A 334 0.92 -11.86 -1.15
N TYR A 335 1.84 -11.90 -0.17
CA TYR A 335 3.15 -11.24 -0.31
C TYR A 335 4.33 -12.20 -0.37
N HIS A 336 4.09 -13.43 -0.84
CA HIS A 336 5.11 -14.41 -1.27
C HIS A 336 6.09 -14.91 -0.23
N HIS A 337 5.61 -15.30 0.94
CA HIS A 337 6.48 -15.90 1.93
C HIS A 337 6.17 -17.35 2.26
N VAL A 338 5.25 -17.95 1.52
CA VAL A 338 5.10 -19.39 1.51
C VAL A 338 5.02 -19.87 0.07
N SER A 339 6.13 -19.86 -0.63
CA SER A 339 6.35 -20.90 -1.62
C SER A 339 6.58 -22.17 -0.79
N THR A 340 5.80 -23.19 -1.03
CA THR A 340 5.95 -24.53 -0.46
C THR A 340 7.37 -25.10 -0.63
N ALA A 341 8.14 -24.62 -1.58
CA ALA A 341 9.54 -24.95 -1.79
C ALA A 341 10.52 -24.34 -0.76
N VAL A 342 10.12 -23.29 -0.03
CA VAL A 342 10.94 -22.69 1.03
C VAL A 342 10.76 -23.39 2.37
N PHE A 343 9.69 -24.16 2.54
CA PHE A 343 9.48 -24.96 3.73
C PHE A 343 10.46 -26.13 3.84
N GLU A 344 11.07 -26.56 2.75
CA GLU A 344 11.96 -27.73 2.71
C GLU A 344 13.46 -27.43 2.73
N GLY A 345 13.93 -26.18 2.71
CA GLY A 345 15.37 -25.98 2.61
C GLY A 345 16.01 -24.67 3.00
N TYR A 346 15.29 -23.57 3.26
CA TYR A 346 15.93 -22.29 3.56
C TYR A 346 15.27 -21.49 4.69
N ALA A 347 15.25 -22.08 5.88
CA ALA A 347 14.88 -21.38 7.11
C ALA A 347 16.03 -20.45 7.55
N GLY A 348 16.31 -19.38 6.83
CA GLY A 348 17.52 -18.65 7.25
C GLY A 348 17.64 -17.18 6.94
N SER A 349 16.92 -16.53 6.06
CA SER A 349 17.20 -15.10 5.81
C SER A 349 16.19 -14.35 4.94
N ILE A 350 14.90 -14.55 5.11
CA ILE A 350 13.92 -13.73 4.38
C ILE A 350 13.21 -12.83 5.39
N SER A 351 13.81 -11.68 5.68
CA SER A 351 13.10 -10.59 6.36
C SER A 351 12.06 -10.02 5.40
N ASP A 352 10.86 -10.52 5.49
CA ASP A 352 9.73 -9.97 4.78
C ASP A 352 9.18 -8.79 5.54
N THR A 353 9.60 -7.63 5.12
CA THR A 353 9.17 -6.38 5.73
C THR A 353 7.67 -6.18 5.71
N PHE A 354 6.95 -6.76 4.73
CA PHE A 354 5.50 -6.63 4.74
C PHE A 354 4.83 -7.56 5.75
N ALA A 355 5.30 -8.80 5.92
CA ALA A 355 4.77 -9.68 6.97
C ALA A 355 5.02 -9.09 8.36
N LEU A 356 6.16 -8.43 8.56
CA LEU A 356 6.43 -7.65 9.77
C LEU A 356 5.50 -6.43 9.87
N ASP A 357 5.26 -5.70 8.77
CA ASP A 357 4.29 -4.61 8.74
C ASP A 357 2.88 -5.08 9.13
N VAL A 358 2.43 -6.24 8.63
CA VAL A 358 1.13 -6.82 9.00
C VAL A 358 1.11 -7.27 10.47
N GLU A 359 2.21 -7.82 10.97
CA GLU A 359 2.30 -8.24 12.38
C GLU A 359 2.30 -7.04 13.33
N ASP A 360 3.00 -5.96 12.98
CA ASP A 360 2.97 -4.72 13.75
C ASP A 360 1.58 -4.08 13.74
N GLU A 361 0.93 -4.02 12.57
CA GLU A 361 -0.46 -3.54 12.47
C GLU A 361 -1.45 -4.44 13.21
N ARG A 362 -1.18 -5.74 13.29
CA ARG A 362 -1.97 -6.66 14.11
C ARG A 362 -1.89 -6.31 15.58
N ILE A 363 -0.71 -5.95 16.07
CA ILE A 363 -0.53 -5.54 17.46
C ILE A 363 -1.32 -4.26 17.72
N LEU A 364 -1.20 -3.25 16.85
CA LEU A 364 -1.96 -2.00 16.97
C LEU A 364 -3.47 -2.25 16.87
N ALA A 365 -3.91 -3.05 15.90
CA ALA A 365 -5.31 -3.43 15.76
C ALA A 365 -5.84 -4.20 16.99
N GLY A 366 -4.99 -5.03 17.61
CA GLY A 366 -5.34 -5.73 18.84
C GLY A 366 -5.52 -4.79 20.03
N ILE A 367 -4.71 -3.74 20.13
CA ILE A 367 -4.88 -2.67 21.14
C ILE A 367 -6.21 -1.94 20.90
N ASP A 368 -6.48 -1.53 19.66
CA ASP A 368 -7.75 -0.88 19.28
C ASP A 368 -8.95 -1.74 19.67
N ILE A 369 -8.90 -3.05 19.36
CA ILE A 369 -9.97 -4.01 19.69
C ILE A 369 -10.17 -4.10 21.22
N LEU A 370 -9.09 -4.12 21.99
CA LEU A 370 -9.18 -4.17 23.47
C LEU A 370 -9.78 -2.87 24.03
N GLU A 371 -9.44 -1.72 23.49
CA GLU A 371 -10.04 -0.43 23.87
C GLU A 371 -11.52 -0.33 23.43
N GLU A 372 -11.87 -0.83 22.25
CA GLU A 372 -13.25 -0.94 21.81
C GLU A 372 -14.06 -1.84 22.77
N MET A 373 -13.57 -3.04 23.09
CA MET A 373 -14.21 -3.94 24.06
C MET A 373 -14.42 -3.28 25.43
N ARG A 374 -13.45 -2.48 25.86
CA ARG A 374 -13.52 -1.71 27.11
C ARG A 374 -14.59 -0.63 27.04
N SER A 375 -14.66 0.11 25.94
CA SER A 375 -15.68 1.12 25.69
C SER A 375 -17.08 0.50 25.66
N ASP A 376 -17.25 -0.61 24.95
CA ASP A 376 -18.49 -1.36 24.84
C ASP A 376 -18.95 -1.87 26.22
N ALA A 377 -18.02 -2.39 27.03
CA ALA A 377 -18.32 -2.87 28.37
C ALA A 377 -18.77 -1.73 29.30
N ARG A 378 -18.21 -0.53 29.18
CA ARG A 378 -18.65 0.68 29.90
C ARG A 378 -20.04 1.14 29.45
N ALA A 379 -20.36 0.95 28.17
CA ALA A 379 -21.69 1.19 27.64
C ALA A 379 -22.72 0.08 27.96
N GLY A 380 -22.33 -0.95 28.75
CA GLY A 380 -23.18 -2.04 29.19
C GLY A 380 -23.15 -3.29 28.30
N TRP A 381 -22.35 -3.30 27.24
CA TRP A 381 -22.21 -4.46 26.35
C TRP A 381 -21.17 -5.45 26.89
N ARG A 382 -21.59 -6.64 27.28
CA ARG A 382 -20.71 -7.71 27.77
C ARG A 382 -21.10 -9.04 27.17
N ALA A 383 -20.87 -9.22 25.87
CA ALA A 383 -21.27 -10.45 25.18
C ALA A 383 -20.07 -11.42 25.06
N GLY A 384 -20.32 -12.64 25.51
CA GLY A 384 -19.38 -13.74 25.45
C GLY A 384 -18.57 -13.97 26.74
N PRO A 385 -18.25 -15.23 27.04
CA PRO A 385 -17.58 -15.61 28.29
C PRO A 385 -16.13 -15.13 28.40
N GLY A 386 -15.47 -14.82 27.29
CA GLY A 386 -14.11 -14.29 27.25
C GLY A 386 -13.99 -12.81 27.64
N ALA A 387 -15.10 -12.01 27.55
CA ALA A 387 -15.05 -10.56 27.71
C ALA A 387 -14.58 -10.11 29.09
N SER A 388 -15.13 -10.68 30.17
CA SER A 388 -14.77 -10.27 31.53
C SER A 388 -13.31 -10.58 31.86
N ARG A 389 -12.81 -11.72 31.40
CA ARG A 389 -11.43 -12.15 31.63
C ARG A 389 -10.45 -11.22 30.93
N VAL A 390 -10.66 -10.96 29.64
CA VAL A 390 -9.72 -10.12 28.86
C VAL A 390 -9.74 -8.68 29.33
N LEU A 391 -10.91 -8.16 29.70
CA LEU A 391 -11.00 -6.79 30.19
C LEU A 391 -10.28 -6.60 31.53
N ALA A 392 -10.39 -7.56 32.45
CA ALA A 392 -9.63 -7.50 33.69
C ALA A 392 -8.12 -7.53 33.45
N GLU A 393 -7.67 -8.38 32.54
CA GLU A 393 -6.26 -8.48 32.15
C GLU A 393 -5.77 -7.22 31.42
N TRP A 394 -6.61 -6.66 30.53
CA TRP A 394 -6.29 -5.42 29.84
C TRP A 394 -6.16 -4.21 30.77
N GLU A 395 -7.07 -4.03 31.75
CA GLU A 395 -6.97 -2.94 32.73
C GLU A 395 -5.65 -3.04 33.54
N ASN A 396 -5.25 -4.24 33.94
CA ASN A 396 -4.01 -4.45 34.67
C ASN A 396 -2.75 -4.12 33.85
N VAL A 397 -2.74 -4.48 32.56
CA VAL A 397 -1.58 -4.29 31.68
C VAL A 397 -1.52 -2.87 31.12
N ARG A 398 -2.67 -2.25 30.89
CA ARG A 398 -2.80 -0.92 30.28
C ARG A 398 -2.16 0.19 31.11
N GLU A 399 -2.40 0.21 32.41
CA GLU A 399 -1.87 1.27 33.29
C GLU A 399 -0.33 1.26 33.31
N VAL A 400 0.28 0.09 33.29
CA VAL A 400 1.74 -0.06 33.32
C VAL A 400 2.34 0.10 31.92
N GLY A 401 1.78 -0.54 30.91
CA GLY A 401 2.35 -0.62 29.58
C GLY A 401 2.21 0.64 28.74
N LEU A 402 1.06 1.35 28.83
CA LEU A 402 0.87 2.60 28.11
C LEU A 402 1.55 3.79 28.82
N ALA A 403 1.68 3.76 30.14
CA ALA A 403 2.44 4.77 30.86
C ALA A 403 3.94 4.72 30.51
N SER A 404 4.49 3.53 30.30
CA SER A 404 5.88 3.34 29.87
C SER A 404 6.13 3.81 28.44
N ALA A 405 5.14 3.72 27.55
CA ALA A 405 5.22 4.21 26.18
C ALA A 405 5.18 5.74 26.04
N VAL A 406 4.62 6.44 27.03
CA VAL A 406 4.49 7.91 27.01
C VAL A 406 5.76 8.61 27.52
N VAL A 407 6.60 7.95 28.29
CA VAL A 407 7.77 8.56 28.95
C VAL A 407 8.97 8.73 28.01
N ASP A 408 9.00 8.07 26.85
CA ASP A 408 10.15 8.15 25.94
C ASP A 408 9.76 8.61 24.53
N THR A 409 9.24 9.84 24.43
CA THR A 409 9.04 10.52 23.15
C THR A 409 10.35 10.99 22.51
N SER A 410 11.48 10.82 23.17
CA SER A 410 12.81 11.18 22.66
C SER A 410 13.58 10.00 22.10
N SER A 411 13.24 8.76 22.46
CA SER A 411 13.78 7.54 21.86
C SER A 411 12.76 6.93 20.90
N LYS A 412 13.07 7.05 19.67
CA LYS A 412 12.40 6.57 18.47
C LYS A 412 12.07 5.08 18.55
N GLY A 413 10.80 4.77 18.58
CA GLY A 413 10.25 3.43 18.70
C GLY A 413 9.80 3.15 20.13
N ALA A 414 8.53 3.52 20.44
CA ALA A 414 7.90 3.09 21.68
C ALA A 414 8.00 1.57 21.76
N VAL A 415 8.88 1.07 22.59
CA VAL A 415 8.95 -0.36 22.92
C VAL A 415 7.68 -0.63 23.73
N LEU A 416 6.65 -1.12 23.03
CA LEU A 416 5.45 -1.64 23.69
C LEU A 416 5.88 -2.64 24.75
N ASP A 417 5.42 -2.43 25.99
CA ASP A 417 5.67 -3.35 27.08
C ASP A 417 5.37 -4.78 26.65
N ASN A 418 6.26 -5.70 27.00
CA ASN A 418 6.12 -7.10 26.62
C ASN A 418 4.80 -7.72 27.11
N SER A 419 4.21 -7.18 28.18
CA SER A 419 2.91 -7.62 28.72
C SER A 419 1.76 -7.22 27.81
N VAL A 420 1.77 -5.98 27.28
CA VAL A 420 0.81 -5.52 26.25
C VAL A 420 0.92 -6.38 25.01
N ARG A 421 2.14 -6.59 24.51
CA ARG A 421 2.40 -7.42 23.31
C ARG A 421 1.89 -8.85 23.50
N LYS A 422 2.17 -9.47 24.63
CA LYS A 422 1.71 -10.84 24.94
C LYS A 422 0.18 -10.92 24.97
N LEU A 423 -0.49 -9.98 25.63
CA LEU A 423 -1.95 -9.97 25.70
C LEU A 423 -2.56 -9.79 24.32
N VAL A 424 -2.09 -8.81 23.57
CA VAL A 424 -2.56 -8.56 22.20
C VAL A 424 -2.37 -9.76 21.28
N GLN A 425 -1.28 -10.49 21.41
CA GLN A 425 -1.04 -11.70 20.63
C GLN A 425 -2.07 -12.82 20.89
N THR A 426 -2.78 -12.78 22.02
CA THR A 426 -3.90 -13.71 22.27
C THR A 426 -5.17 -13.32 21.55
N VAL A 427 -5.29 -12.08 21.05
CA VAL A 427 -6.49 -11.57 20.37
C VAL A 427 -6.46 -11.97 18.90
N HIS A 428 -7.47 -12.71 18.46
CA HIS A 428 -7.64 -13.13 17.08
C HIS A 428 -9.00 -12.68 16.56
N VAL A 429 -9.00 -12.15 15.34
CA VAL A 429 -10.21 -11.64 14.69
C VAL A 429 -10.93 -12.80 13.98
N GLY A 430 -12.15 -13.08 14.41
CA GLY A 430 -13.06 -14.01 13.74
C GLY A 430 -14.21 -13.28 13.05
N SER A 431 -14.95 -13.98 12.20
CA SER A 431 -16.09 -13.40 11.49
C SER A 431 -17.29 -13.11 12.39
N LEU A 432 -17.49 -13.93 13.41
CA LEU A 432 -18.66 -13.91 14.30
C LEU A 432 -18.32 -13.53 15.74
N SER A 433 -17.04 -13.49 16.08
CA SER A 433 -16.54 -13.10 17.41
C SER A 433 -15.05 -12.76 17.33
N TYR A 434 -14.54 -12.03 18.30
CA TYR A 434 -13.12 -12.07 18.63
C TYR A 434 -12.83 -13.33 19.46
N CYS A 435 -11.65 -13.91 19.28
CA CYS A 435 -11.15 -14.99 20.11
C CYS A 435 -10.00 -14.46 20.99
N VAL A 436 -10.17 -14.44 22.30
CA VAL A 436 -9.07 -14.17 23.24
C VAL A 436 -8.51 -15.51 23.69
N PHE A 437 -7.53 -15.96 22.93
CA PHE A 437 -7.08 -17.34 22.96
C PHE A 437 -6.41 -17.70 24.29
N ASN A 438 -7.01 -18.68 24.93
CA ASN A 438 -6.40 -19.47 26.00
C ASN A 438 -6.54 -20.93 25.61
N VAL A 439 -5.43 -21.64 25.54
CA VAL A 439 -5.38 -23.02 25.05
C VAL A 439 -6.26 -23.98 25.87
N SER A 440 -6.30 -23.80 27.17
CA SER A 440 -7.11 -24.66 28.06
C SER A 440 -8.61 -24.56 27.79
N ASN A 441 -9.08 -23.40 27.32
CA ASN A 441 -10.49 -23.12 27.06
C ASN A 441 -10.89 -23.33 25.59
N ALA A 442 -9.93 -23.69 24.72
CA ALA A 442 -10.17 -23.80 23.29
C ALA A 442 -11.04 -25.02 22.96
N LEU A 443 -12.23 -24.79 22.38
CA LEU A 443 -13.10 -25.85 21.86
C LEU A 443 -12.73 -26.27 20.43
N CYS A 444 -11.98 -25.45 19.73
CA CYS A 444 -11.55 -25.68 18.35
C CYS A 444 -10.30 -26.57 18.23
N LEU A 445 -9.74 -27.02 19.35
CA LEU A 445 -8.54 -27.89 19.40
C LEU A 445 -8.85 -29.19 20.10
N THR A 446 -8.27 -30.27 19.61
CA THR A 446 -8.21 -31.57 20.30
C THR A 446 -7.23 -31.52 21.48
N GLU A 447 -7.32 -32.39 22.42
CA GLU A 447 -6.40 -32.47 23.59
C GLU A 447 -4.94 -32.64 23.15
N GLN A 448 -4.73 -33.33 22.04
CA GLN A 448 -3.40 -33.54 21.47
C GLN A 448 -2.82 -32.24 20.87
N GLU A 449 -3.66 -31.45 20.19
CA GLU A 449 -3.28 -30.14 19.65
C GLU A 449 -3.05 -29.10 20.74
N LYS A 450 -3.82 -29.12 21.83
CA LYS A 450 -3.60 -28.28 23.02
C LYS A 450 -2.25 -28.51 23.68
N SER A 451 -1.75 -29.73 23.62
CA SER A 451 -0.46 -30.11 24.20
C SER A 451 0.73 -29.79 23.31
N SER A 452 0.49 -29.32 22.08
CA SER A 452 1.56 -29.03 21.13
C SER A 452 2.19 -27.63 21.39
N PRO A 453 3.52 -27.52 21.33
CA PRO A 453 4.19 -26.22 21.43
C PRO A 453 3.70 -25.28 20.35
N GLY A 454 3.30 -24.05 20.74
CA GLY A 454 2.82 -23.04 19.79
C GLY A 454 1.38 -23.26 19.31
N ALA A 455 0.55 -23.98 20.07
CA ALA A 455 -0.87 -24.13 19.79
C ALA A 455 -1.53 -22.77 19.50
N SER A 456 -2.32 -22.69 18.43
CA SER A 456 -3.04 -21.50 17.98
C SER A 456 -4.49 -21.83 17.67
N PRO A 457 -5.45 -20.87 17.71
CA PRO A 457 -6.85 -21.17 17.50
C PRO A 457 -7.13 -21.61 16.06
N ALA A 458 -7.89 -22.71 15.93
CA ALA A 458 -8.46 -23.12 14.65
C ALA A 458 -9.76 -22.33 14.38
N ILE A 459 -9.61 -21.09 13.90
CA ILE A 459 -10.75 -20.13 13.75
C ILE A 459 -11.84 -20.66 12.81
N SER A 460 -11.49 -21.49 11.82
CA SER A 460 -12.46 -22.16 10.93
C SER A 460 -13.37 -23.16 11.65
N MET A 461 -12.94 -23.67 12.81
CA MET A 461 -13.68 -24.62 13.66
C MET A 461 -14.28 -23.94 14.89
N CYS A 462 -14.33 -22.61 14.90
CA CYS A 462 -14.79 -21.84 16.04
C CYS A 462 -16.29 -22.01 16.29
N SER A 463 -16.65 -22.27 17.53
CA SER A 463 -18.06 -22.25 18.03
C SER A 463 -18.20 -21.10 19.02
N PRO A 464 -18.41 -19.87 18.55
CA PRO A 464 -18.36 -18.68 19.40
C PRO A 464 -19.50 -18.60 20.41
N ASP A 465 -20.58 -19.32 20.20
CA ASP A 465 -21.71 -19.47 21.11
C ASP A 465 -21.40 -20.29 22.38
N LYS A 466 -20.38 -21.14 22.32
CA LYS A 466 -20.03 -22.09 23.40
C LYS A 466 -18.63 -21.89 23.95
N CYS A 467 -17.73 -21.28 23.18
CA CYS A 467 -16.32 -21.21 23.53
C CYS A 467 -16.03 -20.14 24.59
N ALA A 468 -15.34 -20.49 25.68
CA ALA A 468 -14.95 -19.56 26.74
C ALA A 468 -13.90 -18.51 26.29
N ASN A 469 -13.31 -18.66 25.11
CA ASN A 469 -12.42 -17.68 24.51
C ASN A 469 -13.15 -16.64 23.65
N SER A 470 -14.45 -16.80 23.44
CA SER A 470 -15.24 -15.95 22.53
C SER A 470 -15.64 -14.62 23.18
N VAL A 471 -15.52 -13.55 22.42
CA VAL A 471 -16.04 -12.20 22.73
C VAL A 471 -16.83 -11.70 21.54
N ILE A 472 -18.15 -11.54 21.70
CA ILE A 472 -19.05 -11.03 20.66
C ILE A 472 -19.21 -9.52 20.91
N ALA A 473 -18.66 -8.69 20.03
CA ALA A 473 -18.78 -7.25 20.06
C ALA A 473 -19.96 -6.76 19.18
N PRO A 474 -20.40 -5.50 19.33
CA PRO A 474 -21.47 -4.92 18.50
C PRO A 474 -21.23 -5.06 16.98
N CYS A 475 -19.98 -4.98 16.53
CA CYS A 475 -19.60 -5.13 15.12
C CYS A 475 -19.91 -6.52 14.54
N HIS A 476 -20.10 -7.54 15.36
CA HIS A 476 -20.47 -8.89 14.92
C HIS A 476 -21.99 -9.07 14.75
N VAL A 477 -22.82 -8.22 15.39
CA VAL A 477 -24.28 -8.37 15.41
C VAL A 477 -24.90 -8.41 14.00
N PRO A 478 -24.52 -7.53 13.05
CA PRO A 478 -25.07 -7.60 11.69
C PRO A 478 -24.78 -8.92 10.98
N LYS A 479 -23.63 -9.51 11.24
CA LYS A 479 -23.22 -10.81 10.65
C LYS A 479 -24.04 -11.96 11.24
N TRP A 480 -24.30 -11.93 12.56
CA TRP A 480 -25.19 -12.88 13.23
C TRP A 480 -26.63 -12.76 12.72
N GLN A 481 -27.14 -11.54 12.53
CA GLN A 481 -28.44 -11.28 11.95
C GLN A 481 -28.54 -11.84 10.53
N GLY A 482 -27.57 -11.53 9.66
CA GLY A 482 -27.53 -12.06 8.30
C GLY A 482 -27.49 -13.60 8.25
N LEU A 483 -26.73 -14.24 9.13
CA LEU A 483 -26.69 -15.70 9.25
C LEU A 483 -28.06 -16.27 9.69
N LEU A 484 -28.70 -15.63 10.66
CA LEU A 484 -30.01 -16.02 11.14
C LEU A 484 -31.09 -15.93 10.02
N ASP A 485 -31.07 -14.86 9.25
CA ASP A 485 -31.99 -14.65 8.14
C ASP A 485 -31.77 -15.69 7.02
N GLU A 486 -30.52 -16.03 6.74
CA GLU A 486 -30.18 -17.09 5.78
C GLU A 486 -30.68 -18.46 6.25
N VAL A 487 -30.46 -18.81 7.52
CA VAL A 487 -30.99 -20.06 8.10
C VAL A 487 -32.49 -20.12 8.06
N ARG A 488 -33.19 -19.01 8.37
CA ARG A 488 -34.66 -18.91 8.26
C ARG A 488 -35.13 -19.10 6.84
N ARG A 489 -34.48 -18.48 5.87
CA ARG A 489 -34.76 -18.63 4.44
C ARG A 489 -34.61 -20.08 3.99
N LEU A 490 -33.51 -20.74 4.33
CA LEU A 490 -33.27 -22.15 3.99
C LEU A 490 -34.28 -23.10 4.65
N SER A 491 -34.61 -22.86 5.93
CA SER A 491 -35.63 -23.68 6.62
C SER A 491 -37.05 -23.47 6.08
N GLY A 492 -37.37 -22.30 5.58
CA GLY A 492 -38.64 -22.01 4.89
C GLY A 492 -38.74 -22.73 3.55
N THR A 493 -37.66 -22.77 2.77
CA THR A 493 -37.60 -23.51 1.49
C THR A 493 -37.64 -25.03 1.69
N ALA A 494 -37.03 -25.56 2.76
CA ALA A 494 -37.08 -26.98 3.07
C ALA A 494 -38.50 -27.47 3.47
N ARG A 495 -39.36 -26.59 3.98
CA ARG A 495 -40.77 -26.93 4.33
C ARG A 495 -41.71 -26.86 3.12
N SER A 496 -41.32 -26.28 2.01
CA SER A 496 -42.06 -26.13 0.76
C SER A 496 -41.62 -27.07 -0.37
N GLY A 497 -40.85 -28.11 -0.06
CA GLY A 497 -40.52 -29.19 -0.99
C GLY A 497 -41.73 -30.01 -1.40
N PRO A 498 -41.80 -30.56 -2.63
CA PRO A 498 -42.96 -31.22 -3.15
C PRO A 498 -43.37 -32.40 -2.27
N GLN A 499 -44.69 -32.46 -1.96
CA GLN A 499 -45.35 -33.64 -1.40
C GLN A 499 -45.37 -34.77 -2.40
#